data_7ae3ae2f7cab3a37b1d0eb1fb7104bad
#
_entry.id   7ae3ae2f7cab3a37b1d0eb1fb7104bad
#
_cell.length_a   1.000
_cell.length_b   1.000
_cell.length_c   1.000
_cell.angle_alpha   90.00
_cell.angle_beta   90.00
_cell.angle_gamma   90.00
#
_symmetry.space_group_name_H-M   'P 1'
#
loop_
_entity.id
_entity.type
_entity.pdbx_description
1 polymer ?
#
loop_
_entity_poly.entity_id
_entity_poly.type
_entity_poly.pdbx_seq_one_letter_code
_entity_poly.pdbx_strand_id
1 'polypeptide(L)'
;GYYSLLITHKDSPLNSLEDVLKCDGTKNFGNGDPNSTSGFAIPGYYVWALNNKTPEECFNRVVSSNHQGNAIAVATKKVDVATNNTETLYDRIPKINPELAGEIKEIWRSPLIPSDPMVWRKDLPDELKQKILYFFIQFGRFGDEQKVKREREILANTSDGWGPFLASSNAQLLDVRQIEAFKKKIKAERNNDQEGIKKAELELAKLKEQAEVTASGGY
;
A
#
# COMPACT_ATOMS: atom_id res chain seq x y z
N GLY A 1 -10.47 0.86 -0.08
CA GLY A 1 -9.05 1.19 -0.01
C GLY A 1 -8.52 1.16 1.40
N TYR A 2 -7.24 1.28 1.56
CA TYR A 2 -6.51 1.16 2.81
C TYR A 2 -5.35 2.16 2.84
N TYR A 3 -4.59 2.21 3.94
CA TYR A 3 -3.49 3.15 4.11
C TYR A 3 -2.21 2.44 4.50
N SER A 4 -1.08 2.94 4.01
CA SER A 4 0.25 2.63 4.53
C SER A 4 0.49 3.42 5.81
N LEU A 5 1.16 2.81 6.76
CA LEU A 5 1.44 3.39 8.07
C LEU A 5 2.94 3.30 8.40
N LEU A 6 3.44 4.26 9.16
CA LEU A 6 4.56 4.03 10.06
C LEU A 6 4.03 3.82 11.47
N ILE A 7 4.53 2.78 12.11
CA ILE A 7 4.15 2.37 13.47
C ILE A 7 5.38 2.34 14.39
N THR A 8 5.14 2.58 15.65
CA THR A 8 6.13 2.49 16.74
C THR A 8 5.48 1.93 18.00
N HIS A 9 6.29 1.53 18.99
CA HIS A 9 5.77 1.12 20.29
C HIS A 9 5.07 2.29 21.00
N LYS A 10 3.99 2.03 21.75
CA LYS A 10 3.20 3.06 22.45
C LYS A 10 4.04 3.97 23.34
N ASP A 11 5.07 3.41 24.03
CA ASP A 11 5.97 4.13 24.94
C ASP A 11 7.14 4.81 24.20
N SER A 12 7.23 4.69 22.87
CA SER A 12 8.28 5.33 22.09
C SER A 12 8.16 6.86 22.20
N PRO A 13 9.29 7.59 22.28
CA PRO A 13 9.29 9.05 22.22
C PRO A 13 8.93 9.60 20.83
N LEU A 14 8.90 8.76 19.78
CA LEU A 14 8.52 9.17 18.43
C LEU A 14 7.00 9.31 18.34
N ASN A 15 6.52 10.47 17.86
CA ASN A 15 5.11 10.77 17.76
C ASN A 15 4.66 11.23 16.36
N SER A 16 5.61 11.45 15.46
CA SER A 16 5.33 11.96 14.12
C SER A 16 6.38 11.51 13.11
N LEU A 17 6.10 11.77 11.83
CA LEU A 17 7.06 11.56 10.74
C LEU A 17 8.31 12.42 10.92
N GLU A 18 8.14 13.66 11.38
CA GLU A 18 9.24 14.60 11.61
C GLU A 18 10.23 14.05 12.64
N ASP A 19 9.76 13.34 13.66
CA ASP A 19 10.64 12.69 14.65
C ASP A 19 11.48 11.59 14.00
N VAL A 20 10.89 10.81 13.09
CA VAL A 20 11.61 9.77 12.33
C VAL A 20 12.65 10.38 11.40
N LEU A 21 12.29 11.49 10.72
CA LEU A 21 13.15 12.17 9.74
C LEU A 21 14.32 12.94 10.35
N LYS A 22 14.44 13.01 11.69
CA LYS A 22 15.65 13.51 12.37
C LYS A 22 16.87 12.64 12.07
N CYS A 23 16.64 11.38 11.69
CA CYS A 23 17.68 10.45 11.21
C CYS A 23 18.90 10.40 12.14
N ASP A 24 18.68 10.14 13.45
CA ASP A 24 19.72 10.13 14.46
C ASP A 24 20.65 8.89 14.40
N GLY A 25 20.35 7.92 13.55
CA GLY A 25 21.13 6.71 13.34
C GLY A 25 21.14 5.72 14.52
N THR A 26 20.32 5.95 15.55
CA THR A 26 20.34 5.13 16.78
C THR A 26 19.31 4.01 16.79
N LYS A 27 18.28 4.10 15.95
CA LYS A 27 17.10 3.24 15.95
C LYS A 27 17.16 2.17 14.87
N ASN A 28 16.34 1.13 15.02
CA ASN A 28 16.19 0.05 14.06
C ASN A 28 14.85 0.16 13.35
N PHE A 29 14.83 -0.15 12.04
CA PHE A 29 13.68 -0.02 11.17
C PHE A 29 13.24 -1.35 10.58
N GLY A 30 11.95 -1.65 10.68
CA GLY A 30 11.28 -2.75 9.99
C GLY A 30 10.67 -2.29 8.68
N ASN A 31 11.37 -2.52 7.56
CA ASN A 31 10.84 -2.24 6.23
C ASN A 31 9.89 -3.35 5.77
N GLY A 32 9.02 -3.06 4.80
CA GLY A 32 8.18 -4.06 4.16
C GLY A 32 8.94 -4.90 3.13
N ASP A 33 8.28 -5.96 2.63
CA ASP A 33 8.76 -6.71 1.47
C ASP A 33 8.88 -5.75 0.26
N PRO A 34 9.96 -5.84 -0.55
CA PRO A 34 10.18 -4.99 -1.72
C PRO A 34 9.02 -4.98 -2.75
N ASN A 35 8.21 -6.04 -2.79
CA ASN A 35 7.03 -6.15 -3.66
C ASN A 35 5.74 -5.59 -3.01
N SER A 36 5.80 -5.17 -1.75
CA SER A 36 4.64 -4.64 -1.03
C SER A 36 4.35 -3.19 -1.43
N THR A 37 3.12 -2.90 -1.81
CA THR A 37 2.66 -1.53 -2.07
C THR A 37 2.70 -0.70 -0.79
N SER A 38 1.98 -1.10 0.26
CA SER A 38 1.88 -0.34 1.52
C SER A 38 3.09 -0.50 2.43
N GLY A 39 3.81 -1.62 2.34
CA GLY A 39 4.98 -1.86 3.18
C GLY A 39 6.28 -1.26 2.64
N PHE A 40 6.37 -1.04 1.33
CA PHE A 40 7.61 -0.64 0.69
C PHE A 40 7.45 0.51 -0.32
N ALA A 41 6.57 0.37 -1.34
CA ALA A 41 6.48 1.35 -2.41
C ALA A 41 6.00 2.71 -1.92
N ILE A 42 4.89 2.73 -1.20
CA ILE A 42 4.26 3.95 -0.68
C ILE A 42 5.15 4.66 0.36
N PRO A 43 5.62 4.01 1.43
CA PRO A 43 6.54 4.68 2.35
C PRO A 43 7.87 5.03 1.67
N GLY A 44 8.34 4.23 0.73
CA GLY A 44 9.52 4.55 -0.08
C GLY A 44 9.41 5.87 -0.83
N TYR A 45 8.22 6.22 -1.27
CA TYR A 45 7.94 7.51 -1.91
C TYR A 45 7.66 8.62 -0.89
N TYR A 46 6.58 8.48 -0.12
CA TYR A 46 6.07 9.57 0.73
C TYR A 46 6.94 9.87 1.96
N VAL A 47 7.58 8.86 2.54
CA VAL A 47 8.43 9.03 3.72
C VAL A 47 9.87 9.34 3.31
N TRP A 48 10.41 8.57 2.36
CA TRP A 48 11.85 8.64 2.07
C TRP A 48 12.18 9.53 0.88
N ALA A 49 11.65 9.24 -0.30
CA ALA A 49 12.05 9.94 -1.52
C ALA A 49 11.67 11.44 -1.52
N LEU A 50 10.47 11.78 -1.09
CA LEU A 50 10.03 13.19 -1.00
C LEU A 50 10.84 14.02 0.02
N ASN A 51 11.42 13.37 1.02
CA ASN A 51 12.25 14.02 2.02
C ASN A 51 13.77 13.90 1.71
N ASN A 52 14.11 13.39 0.52
CA ASN A 52 15.48 13.15 0.08
C ASN A 52 16.30 12.34 1.11
N LYS A 53 15.68 11.29 1.66
CA LYS A 53 16.23 10.37 2.64
C LYS A 53 16.12 8.93 2.18
N THR A 54 16.84 8.03 2.86
CA THR A 54 16.65 6.58 2.79
C THR A 54 16.55 6.00 4.19
N PRO A 55 15.96 4.80 4.35
CA PRO A 55 15.99 4.10 5.64
C PRO A 55 17.43 3.87 6.13
N GLU A 56 18.33 3.51 5.23
CA GLU A 56 19.74 3.18 5.54
C GLU A 56 20.52 4.38 6.07
N GLU A 57 20.15 5.60 5.65
CA GLU A 57 20.74 6.84 6.17
C GLU A 57 20.19 7.24 7.53
N CYS A 58 18.96 6.83 7.86
CA CYS A 58 18.24 7.28 9.04
C CYS A 58 18.37 6.31 10.24
N PHE A 59 18.62 5.03 9.95
CA PHE A 59 18.58 3.98 10.98
C PHE A 59 19.90 3.23 11.11
N ASN A 60 20.17 2.76 12.33
CA ASN A 60 21.32 1.89 12.62
C ASN A 60 21.21 0.55 11.88
N ARG A 61 20.00 0.00 11.79
CA ARG A 61 19.72 -1.26 11.12
C ARG A 61 18.37 -1.20 10.41
N VAL A 62 18.32 -1.70 9.17
CA VAL A 62 17.10 -1.90 8.39
C VAL A 62 16.91 -3.41 8.17
N VAL A 63 15.75 -3.92 8.53
CA VAL A 63 15.36 -5.32 8.28
C VAL A 63 14.05 -5.34 7.48
N SER A 64 13.86 -6.34 6.63
CA SER A 64 12.62 -6.50 5.88
C SER A 64 11.77 -7.63 6.45
N SER A 65 10.47 -7.37 6.58
CA SER A 65 9.49 -8.36 7.03
C SER A 65 8.11 -8.06 6.41
N ASN A 66 7.14 -8.93 6.63
CA ASN A 66 5.75 -8.65 6.30
C ASN A 66 5.08 -7.77 7.39
N HIS A 67 3.87 -7.27 7.12
CA HIS A 67 3.16 -6.39 8.04
C HIS A 67 2.95 -6.99 9.43
N GLN A 68 2.58 -8.27 9.50
CA GLN A 68 2.39 -8.96 10.78
C GLN A 68 3.70 -9.08 11.57
N GLY A 69 4.79 -9.49 10.90
CA GLY A 69 6.11 -9.58 11.51
C GLY A 69 6.61 -8.22 12.01
N ASN A 70 6.39 -7.15 11.23
CA ASN A 70 6.72 -5.78 11.63
C ASN A 70 5.91 -5.31 12.84
N ALA A 71 4.60 -5.60 12.89
CA ALA A 71 3.77 -5.26 14.05
C ALA A 71 4.26 -5.96 15.33
N ILE A 72 4.55 -7.26 15.25
CA ILE A 72 5.10 -8.04 16.35
C ILE A 72 6.47 -7.50 16.78
N ALA A 73 7.34 -7.17 15.82
CA ALA A 73 8.68 -6.65 16.11
C ALA A 73 8.64 -5.29 16.82
N VAL A 74 7.70 -4.42 16.46
CA VAL A 74 7.46 -3.13 17.13
C VAL A 74 6.90 -3.37 18.54
N ALA A 75 5.84 -4.16 18.69
CA ALA A 75 5.20 -4.44 19.98
C ALA A 75 6.16 -5.08 20.98
N THR A 76 7.11 -5.88 20.51
CA THR A 76 8.13 -6.54 21.32
C THR A 76 9.47 -5.75 21.41
N LYS A 77 9.50 -4.50 20.92
CA LYS A 77 10.67 -3.59 20.94
C LYS A 77 11.92 -4.16 20.24
N LYS A 78 11.74 -5.08 19.27
CA LYS A 78 12.84 -5.60 18.42
C LYS A 78 13.25 -4.63 17.33
N VAL A 79 12.33 -3.79 16.89
CA VAL A 79 12.56 -2.61 16.04
C VAL A 79 11.84 -1.41 16.64
N ASP A 80 12.34 -0.22 16.37
CA ASP A 80 11.80 1.02 16.95
C ASP A 80 10.68 1.61 16.11
N VAL A 81 10.80 1.51 14.78
CA VAL A 81 9.81 1.96 13.80
C VAL A 81 9.65 0.90 12.73
N ALA A 82 8.45 0.74 12.20
CA ALA A 82 8.24 -0.15 11.07
C ALA A 82 7.13 0.35 10.14
N THR A 83 7.15 -0.14 8.89
CA THR A 83 6.03 0.01 7.97
C THR A 83 4.91 -0.99 8.28
N ASN A 84 3.67 -0.56 8.08
CA ASN A 84 2.49 -1.39 8.25
C ASN A 84 1.35 -0.91 7.34
N ASN A 85 0.17 -1.46 7.50
CA ASN A 85 -1.06 -0.96 6.89
C ASN A 85 -2.26 -1.04 7.84
N THR A 86 -3.33 -0.33 7.50
CA THR A 86 -4.53 -0.26 8.35
C THR A 86 -5.21 -1.61 8.53
N GLU A 87 -5.26 -2.44 7.49
CA GLU A 87 -5.90 -3.76 7.55
C GLU A 87 -5.18 -4.68 8.56
N THR A 88 -3.84 -4.72 8.52
CA THR A 88 -3.09 -5.54 9.46
C THR A 88 -3.18 -4.99 10.89
N LEU A 89 -2.98 -3.67 11.06
CA LEU A 89 -2.90 -3.07 12.39
C LEU A 89 -4.23 -3.09 13.13
N TYR A 90 -5.34 -2.74 12.44
CA TYR A 90 -6.64 -2.53 13.09
C TYR A 90 -7.60 -3.71 12.97
N ASP A 91 -7.41 -4.61 11.99
CA ASP A 91 -8.31 -5.74 11.78
C ASP A 91 -7.66 -7.09 12.11
N ARG A 92 -6.42 -7.32 11.64
CA ARG A 92 -5.75 -8.62 11.76
C ARG A 92 -5.08 -8.81 13.13
N ILE A 93 -4.22 -7.87 13.55
CA ILE A 93 -3.48 -7.98 14.82
C ILE A 93 -4.44 -8.12 16.02
N PRO A 94 -5.54 -7.35 16.15
CA PRO A 94 -6.48 -7.52 17.26
C PRO A 94 -7.15 -8.89 17.32
N LYS A 95 -7.28 -9.59 16.18
CA LYS A 95 -7.88 -10.93 16.11
C LYS A 95 -6.91 -12.05 16.48
N ILE A 96 -5.63 -11.92 16.08
CA ILE A 96 -4.64 -12.99 16.24
C ILE A 96 -3.71 -12.81 17.46
N ASN A 97 -3.46 -11.56 17.85
CA ASN A 97 -2.60 -11.19 18.97
C ASN A 97 -3.17 -9.93 19.67
N PRO A 98 -4.32 -10.04 20.33
CA PRO A 98 -5.02 -8.88 20.93
C PRO A 98 -4.17 -8.16 21.99
N GLU A 99 -3.29 -8.87 22.71
CA GLU A 99 -2.39 -8.31 23.69
C GLU A 99 -1.34 -7.38 23.08
N LEU A 100 -0.97 -7.59 21.81
CA LEU A 100 0.02 -6.75 21.11
C LEU A 100 -0.62 -5.53 20.46
N ALA A 101 -1.91 -5.56 20.18
CA ALA A 101 -2.62 -4.45 19.52
C ALA A 101 -2.52 -3.16 20.34
N GLY A 102 -2.62 -3.25 21.67
CA GLY A 102 -2.50 -2.11 22.58
C GLY A 102 -1.08 -1.59 22.79
N GLU A 103 -0.05 -2.28 22.29
CA GLU A 103 1.36 -1.89 22.44
C GLU A 103 1.88 -1.04 21.27
N ILE A 104 1.07 -0.81 20.22
CA ILE A 104 1.48 -0.17 18.97
C ILE A 104 0.71 1.14 18.79
N LYS A 105 1.42 2.19 18.38
CA LYS A 105 0.80 3.44 17.90
C LYS A 105 1.23 3.78 16.49
N GLU A 106 0.32 4.39 15.75
CA GLU A 106 0.56 4.98 14.44
C GLU A 106 1.22 6.36 14.61
N ILE A 107 2.23 6.66 13.79
CA ILE A 107 2.93 7.96 13.78
C ILE A 107 2.92 8.64 12.41
N TRP A 108 2.48 7.93 11.36
CA TRP A 108 2.28 8.48 10.04
C TRP A 108 1.30 7.61 9.23
N ARG A 109 0.54 8.27 8.37
CA ARG A 109 -0.44 7.66 7.45
C ARG A 109 -0.28 8.23 6.05
N SER A 110 -0.30 7.37 5.04
CA SER A 110 -0.27 7.76 3.63
C SER A 110 -1.60 8.36 3.15
N PRO A 111 -1.63 8.96 1.95
CA PRO A 111 -2.86 9.05 1.17
C PRO A 111 -3.52 7.69 0.97
N LEU A 112 -4.81 7.69 0.63
CA LEU A 112 -5.58 6.46 0.38
C LEU A 112 -4.95 5.63 -0.74
N ILE A 113 -4.72 4.36 -0.47
CA ILE A 113 -4.31 3.37 -1.47
C ILE A 113 -5.58 2.66 -1.95
N PRO A 114 -5.85 2.61 -3.27
CA PRO A 114 -6.96 1.83 -3.80
C PRO A 114 -6.84 0.36 -3.42
N SER A 115 -7.97 -0.31 -3.21
CA SER A 115 -7.99 -1.77 -3.04
C SER A 115 -7.43 -2.47 -4.27
N ASP A 116 -6.85 -3.65 -4.07
CA ASP A 116 -6.29 -4.45 -5.15
C ASP A 116 -7.38 -4.81 -6.18
N PRO A 117 -7.14 -4.58 -7.49
CA PRO A 117 -8.13 -4.87 -8.51
C PRO A 117 -8.17 -6.36 -8.86
N MET A 118 -9.35 -6.87 -9.16
CA MET A 118 -9.50 -8.13 -9.88
C MET A 118 -9.08 -7.92 -11.33
N VAL A 119 -8.13 -8.73 -11.80
CA VAL A 119 -7.56 -8.59 -13.15
C VAL A 119 -7.74 -9.89 -13.95
N TRP A 120 -7.83 -9.75 -15.26
CA TRP A 120 -7.83 -10.87 -16.20
C TRP A 120 -6.73 -10.73 -17.26
N ARG A 121 -6.41 -11.82 -17.92
CA ARG A 121 -5.46 -11.81 -19.02
C ARG A 121 -6.05 -11.06 -20.23
N LYS A 122 -5.22 -10.27 -20.89
CA LYS A 122 -5.65 -9.47 -22.05
C LYS A 122 -6.12 -10.31 -23.24
N ASP A 123 -5.58 -11.53 -23.39
CA ASP A 123 -5.85 -12.45 -24.48
C ASP A 123 -7.11 -13.32 -24.30
N LEU A 124 -7.84 -13.17 -23.17
CA LEU A 124 -9.14 -13.81 -23.02
C LEU A 124 -10.14 -13.29 -24.06
N PRO A 125 -11.05 -14.14 -24.58
CA PRO A 125 -12.14 -13.70 -25.45
C PRO A 125 -12.99 -12.62 -24.78
N ASP A 126 -13.42 -11.60 -25.55
CA ASP A 126 -14.18 -10.48 -25.00
C ASP A 126 -15.52 -10.90 -24.40
N GLU A 127 -16.18 -11.91 -24.99
CA GLU A 127 -17.39 -12.49 -24.41
C GLU A 127 -17.15 -13.05 -22.99
N LEU A 128 -16.03 -13.73 -22.77
CA LEU A 128 -15.68 -14.25 -21.45
C LEU A 128 -15.35 -13.12 -20.47
N LYS A 129 -14.63 -12.08 -20.90
CA LYS A 129 -14.37 -10.88 -20.07
C LYS A 129 -15.67 -10.23 -19.62
N GLN A 130 -16.66 -10.09 -20.52
CA GLN A 130 -17.97 -9.53 -20.18
C GLN A 130 -18.72 -10.41 -19.16
N LYS A 131 -18.70 -11.73 -19.32
CA LYS A 131 -19.32 -12.66 -18.36
C LYS A 131 -18.68 -12.54 -16.98
N ILE A 132 -17.36 -12.46 -16.90
CA ILE A 132 -16.61 -12.27 -15.65
C ILE A 132 -17.00 -10.93 -15.01
N LEU A 133 -16.99 -9.83 -15.78
CA LEU A 133 -17.36 -8.52 -15.29
C LEU A 133 -18.78 -8.52 -14.72
N TYR A 134 -19.76 -9.03 -15.48
CA TYR A 134 -21.15 -9.10 -15.01
C TYR A 134 -21.30 -9.93 -13.74
N PHE A 135 -20.61 -11.08 -13.67
CA PHE A 135 -20.65 -11.91 -12.48
C PHE A 135 -20.23 -11.12 -11.22
N PHE A 136 -19.07 -10.47 -11.25
CA PHE A 136 -18.57 -9.73 -10.09
C PHE A 136 -19.40 -8.50 -9.75
N ILE A 137 -19.87 -7.75 -10.76
CA ILE A 137 -20.71 -6.56 -10.52
C ILE A 137 -22.07 -6.93 -9.95
N GLN A 138 -22.63 -8.07 -10.32
CA GLN A 138 -23.94 -8.51 -9.83
C GLN A 138 -23.87 -9.20 -8.46
N PHE A 139 -22.75 -9.84 -8.13
CA PHE A 139 -22.59 -10.61 -6.92
C PHE A 139 -22.81 -9.77 -5.66
N GLY A 140 -23.74 -10.18 -4.81
CA GLY A 140 -24.14 -9.47 -3.61
C GLY A 140 -25.02 -8.22 -3.83
N ARG A 141 -25.52 -8.01 -5.08
CA ARG A 141 -26.39 -6.86 -5.41
C ARG A 141 -27.73 -7.26 -6.03
N PHE A 142 -27.74 -8.26 -6.91
CA PHE A 142 -28.90 -8.58 -7.71
C PHE A 142 -29.39 -10.03 -7.49
N GLY A 143 -30.69 -10.18 -7.35
CA GLY A 143 -31.38 -11.44 -7.11
C GLY A 143 -32.47 -11.28 -6.05
N ASP A 144 -33.02 -12.40 -5.60
CA ASP A 144 -33.89 -12.41 -4.44
C ASP A 144 -33.11 -12.09 -3.15
N GLU A 145 -33.84 -11.74 -2.10
CA GLU A 145 -33.25 -11.29 -0.82
C GLU A 145 -32.33 -12.35 -0.20
N GLN A 146 -32.71 -13.64 -0.29
CA GLN A 146 -31.93 -14.73 0.29
C GLN A 146 -30.60 -14.92 -0.45
N LYS A 147 -30.62 -14.84 -1.78
CA LYS A 147 -29.42 -14.91 -2.61
C LYS A 147 -28.46 -13.76 -2.30
N VAL A 148 -28.97 -12.52 -2.31
CA VAL A 148 -28.16 -11.32 -2.03
C VAL A 148 -27.55 -11.40 -0.63
N LYS A 149 -28.32 -11.81 0.38
CA LYS A 149 -27.81 -11.97 1.74
C LYS A 149 -26.69 -13.00 1.80
N ARG A 150 -26.89 -14.19 1.21
CA ARG A 150 -25.86 -15.24 1.16
C ARG A 150 -24.59 -14.80 0.46
N GLU A 151 -24.71 -14.11 -0.68
CA GLU A 151 -23.55 -13.61 -1.43
C GLU A 151 -22.77 -12.55 -0.65
N ARG A 152 -23.45 -11.66 0.09
CA ARG A 152 -22.81 -10.69 0.99
C ARG A 152 -22.13 -11.35 2.17
N GLU A 153 -22.69 -12.39 2.73
CA GLU A 153 -22.07 -13.20 3.79
C GLU A 153 -20.78 -13.88 3.27
N ILE A 154 -20.80 -14.40 2.04
CA ILE A 154 -19.59 -14.94 1.39
C ILE A 154 -18.50 -13.87 1.28
N LEU A 155 -18.85 -12.69 0.77
CA LEU A 155 -17.89 -11.59 0.64
C LEU A 155 -17.34 -11.15 2.01
N ALA A 156 -18.21 -10.98 3.00
CA ALA A 156 -17.82 -10.58 4.35
C ALA A 156 -16.88 -11.58 5.04
N ASN A 157 -16.98 -12.86 4.68
CA ASN A 157 -16.11 -13.92 5.20
C ASN A 157 -14.87 -14.18 4.32
N THR A 158 -14.68 -13.42 3.24
CA THR A 158 -13.53 -13.55 2.36
C THR A 158 -12.42 -12.61 2.83
N SER A 159 -11.23 -13.15 3.11
CA SER A 159 -10.08 -12.39 3.62
C SER A 159 -10.44 -11.52 4.85
N ASP A 160 -10.24 -10.22 4.78
CA ASP A 160 -10.51 -9.27 5.86
C ASP A 160 -11.91 -8.62 5.75
N GLY A 161 -12.80 -9.23 4.96
CA GLY A 161 -14.17 -8.76 4.73
C GLY A 161 -14.29 -7.88 3.50
N TRP A 162 -14.87 -8.43 2.43
CA TRP A 162 -15.10 -7.70 1.19
C TRP A 162 -16.55 -7.20 1.10
N GLY A 163 -16.72 -6.06 0.45
CA GLY A 163 -18.02 -5.59 -0.06
C GLY A 163 -18.23 -6.01 -1.52
N PRO A 164 -19.43 -5.75 -2.08
CA PRO A 164 -19.70 -5.97 -3.49
C PRO A 164 -18.77 -5.16 -4.41
N PHE A 165 -18.26 -5.80 -5.46
CA PHE A 165 -17.28 -5.21 -6.37
C PHE A 165 -17.86 -4.01 -7.15
N LEU A 166 -17.00 -3.05 -7.44
CA LEU A 166 -17.27 -1.92 -8.32
C LEU A 166 -16.52 -2.10 -9.64
N ALA A 167 -17.06 -1.57 -10.72
CA ALA A 167 -16.33 -1.49 -11.97
C ALA A 167 -15.07 -0.62 -11.79
N SER A 168 -13.97 -1.05 -12.37
CA SER A 168 -12.70 -0.34 -12.33
C SER A 168 -12.01 -0.41 -13.70
N SER A 169 -10.97 0.40 -13.85
CA SER A 169 -10.14 0.44 -15.06
C SER A 169 -8.67 0.49 -14.69
N ASN A 170 -7.80 0.43 -15.70
CA ASN A 170 -6.36 0.59 -15.52
C ASN A 170 -5.97 1.94 -14.88
N ALA A 171 -6.87 2.93 -14.89
CA ALA A 171 -6.67 4.23 -14.26
C ALA A 171 -6.54 4.14 -12.73
N GLN A 172 -7.18 3.16 -12.08
CA GLN A 172 -7.06 2.93 -10.64
C GLN A 172 -5.61 2.76 -10.17
N LEU A 173 -4.72 2.27 -11.04
CA LEU A 173 -3.32 2.00 -10.71
C LEU A 173 -2.37 3.14 -11.13
N LEU A 174 -2.88 4.24 -11.69
CA LEU A 174 -2.02 5.32 -12.21
C LEU A 174 -1.16 5.94 -11.11
N ASP A 175 -1.71 6.21 -9.94
CA ASP A 175 -0.97 6.79 -8.82
C ASP A 175 0.17 5.88 -8.36
N VAL A 176 -0.10 4.58 -8.21
CA VAL A 176 0.92 3.59 -7.83
C VAL A 176 2.02 3.50 -8.88
N ARG A 177 1.64 3.51 -10.17
CA ARG A 177 2.60 3.50 -11.28
C ARG A 177 3.47 4.76 -11.31
N GLN A 178 2.90 5.94 -11.04
CA GLN A 178 3.66 7.18 -10.93
C GLN A 178 4.68 7.12 -9.78
N ILE A 179 4.28 6.60 -8.62
CA ILE A 179 5.18 6.38 -7.48
C ILE A 179 6.33 5.45 -7.85
N GLU A 180 6.06 4.33 -8.53
CA GLU A 180 7.09 3.40 -8.96
C GLU A 180 8.03 4.02 -10.01
N ALA A 181 7.50 4.77 -10.98
CA ALA A 181 8.33 5.47 -11.96
C ALA A 181 9.20 6.54 -11.29
N PHE A 182 8.68 7.28 -10.33
CA PHE A 182 9.45 8.24 -9.55
C PHE A 182 10.56 7.58 -8.75
N LYS A 183 10.29 6.44 -8.10
CA LYS A 183 11.31 5.66 -7.39
C LYS A 183 12.44 5.20 -8.31
N LYS A 184 12.10 4.75 -9.53
CA LYS A 184 13.11 4.40 -10.56
C LYS A 184 13.97 5.60 -10.90
N LYS A 185 13.37 6.80 -11.05
CA LYS A 185 14.10 8.04 -11.29
C LYS A 185 15.09 8.34 -10.17
N ILE A 186 14.65 8.38 -8.92
CA ILE A 186 15.52 8.64 -7.77
C ILE A 186 16.68 7.63 -7.68
N LYS A 187 16.38 6.34 -7.93
CA LYS A 187 17.43 5.31 -7.96
C LYS A 187 18.45 5.56 -9.05
N ALA A 188 18.02 5.95 -10.26
CA ALA A 188 18.90 6.27 -11.37
C ALA A 188 19.75 7.51 -11.09
N GLU A 189 19.17 8.57 -10.50
CA GLU A 189 19.88 9.78 -10.09
C GLU A 189 21.00 9.47 -9.09
N ARG A 190 20.73 8.66 -8.06
CA ARG A 190 21.72 8.23 -7.06
C ARG A 190 22.87 7.43 -7.67
N ASN A 191 22.58 6.67 -8.72
CA ASN A 191 23.59 5.86 -9.44
C ASN A 191 24.27 6.62 -10.58
N ASN A 192 23.95 7.91 -10.80
CA ASN A 192 24.40 8.71 -11.95
C ASN A 192 24.08 8.07 -13.32
N ASP A 193 22.99 7.29 -13.39
CA ASP A 193 22.51 6.60 -14.59
C ASP A 193 21.64 7.56 -15.44
N GLN A 194 22.26 8.26 -16.37
CA GLN A 194 21.58 9.25 -17.23
C GLN A 194 20.51 8.62 -18.14
N GLU A 195 20.73 7.40 -18.62
CA GLU A 195 19.74 6.67 -19.44
C GLU A 195 18.53 6.26 -18.61
N GLY A 196 18.75 5.73 -17.41
CA GLY A 196 17.71 5.39 -16.45
C GLY A 196 16.88 6.60 -16.04
N ILE A 197 17.49 7.76 -15.79
CA ILE A 197 16.81 9.03 -15.49
C ILE A 197 15.86 9.39 -16.64
N LYS A 198 16.38 9.49 -17.86
CA LYS A 198 15.60 9.85 -19.05
C LYS A 198 14.42 8.90 -19.29
N LYS A 199 14.63 7.60 -19.11
CA LYS A 199 13.59 6.58 -19.25
C LYS A 199 12.48 6.74 -18.20
N ALA A 200 12.86 6.97 -16.95
CA ALA A 200 11.90 7.16 -15.86
C ALA A 200 11.11 8.47 -16.01
N GLU A 201 11.74 9.55 -16.46
CA GLU A 201 11.06 10.82 -16.76
C GLU A 201 10.03 10.69 -17.87
N LEU A 202 10.38 9.96 -18.94
CA LEU A 202 9.43 9.68 -20.03
C LEU A 202 8.24 8.84 -19.55
N GLU A 203 8.49 7.83 -18.69
CA GLU A 203 7.44 7.02 -18.07
C GLU A 203 6.53 7.88 -17.19
N LEU A 204 7.09 8.76 -16.36
CA LEU A 204 6.34 9.70 -15.51
C LEU A 204 5.47 10.66 -16.32
N ALA A 205 6.02 11.24 -17.39
CA ALA A 205 5.29 12.16 -18.26
C ALA A 205 4.05 11.48 -18.89
N LYS A 206 4.22 10.26 -19.42
CA LYS A 206 3.12 9.47 -19.97
C LYS A 206 2.04 9.14 -18.94
N LEU A 207 2.44 8.77 -17.72
CA LEU A 207 1.49 8.43 -16.65
C LEU A 207 0.72 9.66 -16.16
N LYS A 208 1.35 10.84 -16.12
CA LYS A 208 0.68 12.10 -15.79
C LYS A 208 -0.34 12.48 -16.85
N GLU A 209 0.02 12.41 -18.13
CA GLU A 209 -0.91 12.65 -19.24
C GLU A 209 -2.12 11.70 -19.18
N GLN A 210 -1.91 10.42 -18.91
CA GLN A 210 -2.99 9.45 -18.71
C GLN A 210 -3.89 9.81 -17.53
N ALA A 211 -3.33 10.29 -16.42
CA ALA A 211 -4.10 10.71 -15.26
C ALA A 211 -4.96 11.95 -15.56
N GLU A 212 -4.41 12.94 -16.27
CA GLU A 212 -5.14 14.14 -16.69
C GLU A 212 -6.31 13.81 -17.63
N VAL A 213 -6.09 12.94 -18.63
CA VAL A 213 -7.14 12.47 -19.53
C VAL A 213 -8.24 11.73 -18.76
N THR A 214 -7.87 10.90 -17.80
CA THR A 214 -8.85 10.18 -16.97
C THR A 214 -9.64 11.13 -16.07
N ALA A 215 -8.99 12.12 -15.48
CA ALA A 215 -9.64 13.11 -14.62
C ALA A 215 -10.58 14.05 -15.41
N SER A 216 -10.24 14.38 -16.67
CA SER A 216 -11.06 15.24 -17.53
C SER A 216 -12.22 14.51 -18.22
N GLY A 217 -12.12 13.19 -18.35
CA GLY A 217 -13.14 12.34 -19.00
C GLY A 217 -14.30 11.93 -18.10
N GLY A 218 -14.69 12.77 -17.12
CA GLY A 218 -15.71 12.61 -16.07
C GLY A 218 -16.67 11.42 -16.25
N TYR A 219 -16.57 10.45 -15.34
CA TYR A 219 -17.58 9.42 -15.09
C TYR A 219 -18.34 9.78 -13.81
#